data_c39700961385f94b25e99a1a8da04eda
#
_entry.id   c39700961385f94b25e99a1a8da04eda
#
_cell.length_a   1.000
_cell.length_b   1.000
_cell.length_c   1.000
_cell.angle_alpha   90.00
_cell.angle_beta   90.00
_cell.angle_gamma   90.00
#
_symmetry.space_group_name_H-M   'P 1'
#
loop_
_entity.id
_entity.type
_entity.pdbx_description
1 polymer ?
#
loop_
_entity_poly.entity_id
_entity_poly.type
_entity_poly.pdbx_seq_one_letter_code
_entity_poly.pdbx_strand_id
1 'polypeptide(L)'
;MTRALVFDSGVGGLTIADALRKAAPDWVVDYAADSGFFPYGVKTDEELRERLPQLCSTLVEVAKPDVLVIACNTASTLSLADIRAKISVPVVGTVPAIKPAAEQTRTGVIGILATPGTVRRAYLDDLEKQFASGKTVIRRGTAGLVDIAERAVRGQAVDQEQVAYAVKPLFDPPDGPRIDIVVLACTHFR
;
A
#
# COMPACT_ATOMS: atom_id res chain seq x y z
N MET A 1 1.55 28.53 0.11
CA MET A 1 2.00 27.37 -0.70
C MET A 1 1.62 26.13 0.09
N THR A 2 0.81 25.24 -0.49
CA THR A 2 0.33 24.03 0.19
C THR A 2 1.49 23.05 0.39
N ARG A 3 1.59 22.49 1.60
CA ARG A 3 2.60 21.50 1.99
C ARG A 3 1.94 20.16 2.25
N ALA A 4 2.34 19.13 1.52
CA ALA A 4 1.94 17.76 1.74
C ALA A 4 3.09 16.96 2.36
N LEU A 5 2.78 16.18 3.39
CA LEU A 5 3.69 15.16 3.92
C LEU A 5 3.23 13.80 3.44
N VAL A 6 4.07 13.11 2.67
CA VAL A 6 3.82 11.72 2.23
C VAL A 6 4.56 10.79 3.18
N PHE A 7 3.82 9.87 3.80
CA PHE A 7 4.34 8.91 4.78
C PHE A 7 4.22 7.47 4.27
N ASP A 8 5.28 6.70 4.41
CA ASP A 8 5.31 5.25 4.12
C ASP A 8 6.18 4.50 5.14
N SER A 9 6.12 3.18 5.13
CA SER A 9 6.98 2.31 5.94
C SER A 9 8.43 2.23 5.41
N GLY A 10 8.64 2.48 4.13
CA GLY A 10 9.94 2.36 3.44
C GLY A 10 10.04 3.30 2.24
N VAL A 11 10.66 2.83 1.16
CA VAL A 11 10.89 3.65 -0.05
C VAL A 11 9.74 3.56 -1.07
N GLY A 12 8.81 2.62 -0.92
CA GLY A 12 7.73 2.39 -1.89
C GLY A 12 6.84 3.60 -2.13
N GLY A 13 6.59 4.41 -1.08
CA GLY A 13 5.79 5.62 -1.16
C GLY A 13 6.40 6.77 -1.97
N LEU A 14 7.67 6.66 -2.39
CA LEU A 14 8.30 7.64 -3.28
C LEU A 14 7.58 7.73 -4.62
N THR A 15 6.98 6.64 -5.10
CA THR A 15 6.15 6.63 -6.31
C THR A 15 4.91 7.51 -6.16
N ILE A 16 4.29 7.53 -4.98
CA ILE A 16 3.15 8.39 -4.65
C ILE A 16 3.61 9.85 -4.52
N ALA A 17 4.75 10.10 -3.86
CA ALA A 17 5.30 11.45 -3.73
C ALA A 17 5.65 12.04 -5.11
N ASP A 18 6.23 11.26 -6.02
CA ASP A 18 6.52 11.70 -7.39
C ASP A 18 5.24 11.98 -8.19
N ALA A 19 4.23 11.12 -8.09
CA ALA A 19 2.94 11.35 -8.72
C ALA A 19 2.26 12.63 -8.20
N LEU A 20 2.34 12.89 -6.89
CA LEU A 20 1.79 14.10 -6.29
C LEU A 20 2.53 15.36 -6.77
N ARG A 21 3.87 15.34 -6.85
CA ARG A 21 4.67 16.45 -7.38
C ARG A 21 4.30 16.78 -8.84
N LYS A 22 4.05 15.75 -9.65
CA LYS A 22 3.60 15.94 -11.05
C LYS A 22 2.19 16.49 -11.14
N ALA A 23 1.27 16.05 -10.27
CA ALA A 23 -0.13 16.48 -10.27
C ALA A 23 -0.32 17.87 -9.66
N ALA A 24 0.54 18.27 -8.72
CA ALA A 24 0.47 19.53 -7.99
C ALA A 24 1.87 20.19 -7.92
N PRO A 25 2.38 20.72 -9.04
CA PRO A 25 3.76 21.23 -9.12
C PRO A 25 4.02 22.44 -8.21
N ASP A 26 2.99 23.16 -7.81
CA ASP A 26 3.08 24.31 -6.91
C ASP A 26 3.07 23.91 -5.41
N TRP A 27 2.96 22.62 -5.11
CA TRP A 27 2.97 22.13 -3.74
C TRP A 27 4.38 21.77 -3.26
N VAL A 28 4.66 21.99 -1.98
CA VAL A 28 5.82 21.40 -1.31
C VAL A 28 5.45 19.99 -0.91
N VAL A 29 6.18 19.00 -1.42
CA VAL A 29 5.96 17.59 -1.10
C VAL A 29 7.15 17.03 -0.32
N ASP A 30 6.97 16.91 0.99
CA ASP A 30 7.91 16.26 1.90
C ASP A 30 7.64 14.75 1.94
N TYR A 31 8.66 13.99 2.30
CA TYR A 31 8.58 12.53 2.42
C TYR A 31 9.15 12.06 3.77
N ALA A 32 8.42 11.17 4.44
CA ALA A 32 8.89 10.49 5.64
C ALA A 32 8.72 8.98 5.51
N ALA A 33 9.75 8.22 5.87
CA ALA A 33 9.74 6.77 5.91
C ALA A 33 10.05 6.25 7.31
N ASP A 34 9.25 5.30 7.82
CA ASP A 34 9.52 4.61 9.08
C ASP A 34 10.45 3.41 8.87
N SER A 35 11.62 3.67 8.32
CA SER A 35 12.62 2.65 7.99
C SER A 35 13.10 1.85 9.20
N GLY A 36 13.02 2.45 10.41
CA GLY A 36 13.41 1.77 11.65
C GLY A 36 12.44 0.67 12.09
N PHE A 37 11.19 0.69 11.62
CA PHE A 37 10.18 -0.32 11.94
C PHE A 37 9.72 -1.13 10.71
N PHE A 38 10.36 -0.90 9.57
CA PHE A 38 10.14 -1.65 8.33
C PHE A 38 10.45 -3.15 8.50
N PRO A 39 9.72 -4.07 7.81
CA PRO A 39 8.55 -3.86 6.99
C PRO A 39 7.23 -4.03 7.75
N TYR A 40 6.25 -3.16 7.52
CA TYR A 40 4.96 -3.20 8.20
C TYR A 40 4.11 -4.46 7.91
N GLY A 41 4.32 -5.07 6.75
CA GLY A 41 3.52 -6.20 6.30
C GLY A 41 3.65 -7.49 7.14
N VAL A 42 4.66 -7.57 8.02
CA VAL A 42 4.92 -8.69 8.93
C VAL A 42 4.74 -8.33 10.40
N LYS A 43 4.42 -7.07 10.71
CA LYS A 43 4.13 -6.62 12.07
C LYS A 43 2.73 -7.02 12.50
N THR A 44 2.52 -7.11 13.81
CA THR A 44 1.18 -7.32 14.36
C THR A 44 0.31 -6.08 14.21
N ASP A 45 -1.01 -6.27 14.23
CA ASP A 45 -1.94 -5.16 14.14
C ASP A 45 -1.86 -4.26 15.39
N GLU A 46 -1.58 -4.84 16.58
CA GLU A 46 -1.37 -4.11 17.83
C GLU A 46 -0.15 -3.19 17.75
N GLU A 47 1.01 -3.71 17.34
CA GLU A 47 2.23 -2.91 17.19
C GLU A 47 2.02 -1.71 16.27
N LEU A 48 1.29 -1.91 15.16
CA LEU A 48 1.04 -0.84 14.19
C LEU A 48 0.00 0.16 14.70
N ARG A 49 -1.08 -0.29 15.36
CA ARG A 49 -2.12 0.60 15.92
C ARG A 49 -1.60 1.47 17.05
N GLU A 50 -0.68 0.96 17.86
CA GLU A 50 -0.01 1.74 18.90
C GLU A 50 0.93 2.78 18.28
N ARG A 51 1.79 2.35 17.33
CA ARG A 51 2.86 3.17 16.78
C ARG A 51 2.37 4.26 15.83
N LEU A 52 1.51 3.91 14.86
CA LEU A 52 1.21 4.79 13.73
C LEU A 52 0.56 6.12 14.11
N PRO A 53 -0.45 6.18 15.00
CA PRO A 53 -1.03 7.46 15.39
C PRO A 53 -0.04 8.38 16.09
N GLN A 54 0.83 7.82 16.94
CA GLN A 54 1.85 8.60 17.67
C GLN A 54 2.90 9.16 16.71
N LEU A 55 3.44 8.29 15.84
CA LEU A 55 4.45 8.69 14.86
C LEU A 55 3.91 9.76 13.90
N CYS A 56 2.69 9.57 13.37
CA CYS A 56 2.06 10.54 12.48
C CYS A 56 1.81 11.89 13.19
N SER A 57 1.39 11.88 14.47
CA SER A 57 1.24 13.10 15.26
C SER A 57 2.56 13.87 15.36
N THR A 58 3.64 13.18 15.74
CA THR A 58 4.98 13.79 15.83
C THR A 58 5.44 14.35 14.48
N LEU A 59 5.24 13.60 13.40
CA LEU A 59 5.62 14.05 12.06
C LEU A 59 4.84 15.30 11.62
N VAL A 60 3.55 15.37 11.93
CA VAL A 60 2.71 16.55 11.64
C VAL A 60 3.16 17.76 12.48
N GLU A 61 3.49 17.57 13.75
CA GLU A 61 4.00 18.65 14.62
C GLU A 61 5.31 19.23 14.11
N VAL A 62 6.21 18.38 13.60
CA VAL A 62 7.54 18.79 13.10
C VAL A 62 7.45 19.40 11.70
N ALA A 63 6.80 18.73 10.76
CA ALA A 63 6.75 19.14 9.36
C ALA A 63 5.71 20.22 9.07
N LYS A 64 4.69 20.35 9.95
CA LYS A 64 3.56 21.29 9.83
C LYS A 64 2.93 21.27 8.42
N PRO A 65 2.52 20.10 7.91
CA PRO A 65 1.90 20.01 6.59
C PRO A 65 0.45 20.50 6.64
N ASP A 66 -0.07 20.91 5.49
CA ASP A 66 -1.49 21.18 5.30
C ASP A 66 -2.30 19.88 5.08
N VAL A 67 -1.64 18.81 4.65
CA VAL A 67 -2.23 17.48 4.44
C VAL A 67 -1.21 16.38 4.67
N LEU A 68 -1.64 15.28 5.32
CA LEU A 68 -0.87 14.06 5.47
C LEU A 68 -1.39 12.99 4.49
N VAL A 69 -0.49 12.43 3.69
CA VAL A 69 -0.79 11.33 2.76
C VAL A 69 -0.14 10.05 3.28
N ILE A 70 -0.96 9.08 3.70
CA ILE A 70 -0.49 7.74 4.08
C ILE A 70 -0.37 6.90 2.80
N ALA A 71 0.84 6.84 2.25
CA ALA A 71 1.12 6.10 1.02
C ALA A 71 1.09 4.58 1.23
N CYS A 72 1.49 4.12 2.42
CA CYS A 72 1.55 2.70 2.78
C CYS A 72 0.14 2.06 2.82
N ASN A 73 -0.11 1.06 1.96
CA ASN A 73 -1.38 0.32 1.99
C ASN A 73 -1.59 -0.41 3.33
N THR A 74 -0.53 -1.00 3.91
CA THR A 74 -0.60 -1.68 5.20
C THR A 74 -1.06 -0.73 6.31
N ALA A 75 -0.48 0.47 6.38
CA ALA A 75 -0.87 1.49 7.35
C ALA A 75 -2.30 2.01 7.09
N SER A 76 -2.64 2.30 5.84
CA SER A 76 -3.95 2.82 5.45
C SER A 76 -5.09 1.85 5.75
N THR A 77 -4.92 0.57 5.43
CA THR A 77 -5.97 -0.44 5.66
C THR A 77 -6.17 -0.79 7.15
N LEU A 78 -5.19 -0.47 8.01
CA LEU A 78 -5.25 -0.78 9.43
C LEU A 78 -5.60 0.40 10.32
N SER A 79 -4.86 1.51 10.19
CA SER A 79 -4.81 2.56 11.21
C SER A 79 -5.28 3.93 10.71
N LEU A 80 -5.88 4.03 9.53
CA LEU A 80 -6.27 5.33 8.97
C LEU A 80 -7.27 6.08 9.88
N ALA A 81 -8.22 5.37 10.48
CA ALA A 81 -9.20 5.94 11.40
C ALA A 81 -8.52 6.43 12.70
N ASP A 82 -7.60 5.62 13.25
CA ASP A 82 -6.87 5.94 14.47
C ASP A 82 -5.94 7.16 14.27
N ILE A 83 -5.29 7.25 13.10
CA ILE A 83 -4.47 8.40 12.71
C ILE A 83 -5.35 9.65 12.59
N ARG A 84 -6.48 9.58 11.89
CA ARG A 84 -7.42 10.70 11.73
C ARG A 84 -7.97 11.21 13.06
N ALA A 85 -8.21 10.33 14.01
CA ALA A 85 -8.67 10.71 15.35
C ALA A 85 -7.59 11.44 16.17
N LYS A 86 -6.31 11.25 15.85
CA LYS A 86 -5.17 11.76 16.61
C LYS A 86 -4.65 13.12 16.11
N ILE A 87 -4.83 13.45 14.84
CA ILE A 87 -4.24 14.64 14.22
C ILE A 87 -5.30 15.56 13.63
N SER A 88 -4.99 16.86 13.53
CA SER A 88 -5.93 17.89 13.11
C SER A 88 -5.91 18.21 11.61
N VAL A 89 -4.86 17.81 10.90
CA VAL A 89 -4.77 18.05 9.45
C VAL A 89 -5.51 16.97 8.66
N PRO A 90 -6.02 17.26 7.46
CA PRO A 90 -6.62 16.25 6.59
C PRO A 90 -5.67 15.08 6.33
N VAL A 91 -6.21 13.85 6.39
CA VAL A 91 -5.45 12.61 6.14
C VAL A 91 -6.03 11.87 4.94
N VAL A 92 -5.21 11.69 3.92
CA VAL A 92 -5.52 10.89 2.74
C VAL A 92 -4.80 9.54 2.83
N GLY A 93 -5.55 8.46 2.79
CA GLY A 93 -4.99 7.10 2.74
C GLY A 93 -4.99 6.55 1.32
N THR A 94 -4.15 5.54 1.08
CA THR A 94 -4.17 4.74 -0.14
C THR A 94 -4.93 3.45 0.11
N VAL A 95 -5.71 3.03 -0.89
CA VAL A 95 -6.49 1.80 -0.83
C VAL A 95 -6.22 0.94 -2.05
N PRO A 96 -6.32 -0.39 -1.94
CA PRO A 96 -6.26 -1.28 -3.09
C PRO A 96 -7.29 -0.89 -4.16
N ALA A 97 -6.85 -0.84 -5.41
CA ALA A 97 -7.66 -0.37 -6.54
C ALA A 97 -8.67 -1.43 -7.03
N ILE A 98 -9.48 -1.98 -6.10
CA ILE A 98 -10.44 -3.07 -6.39
C ILE A 98 -11.58 -2.57 -7.27
N LYS A 99 -12.11 -1.37 -6.99
CA LYS A 99 -13.21 -0.81 -7.81
C LYS A 99 -12.84 -0.71 -9.29
N PRO A 100 -11.76 -0.01 -9.70
CA PRO A 100 -11.40 0.07 -11.11
C PRO A 100 -11.04 -1.30 -11.72
N ALA A 101 -10.47 -2.23 -10.93
CA ALA A 101 -10.20 -3.58 -11.39
C ALA A 101 -11.49 -4.36 -11.69
N ALA A 102 -12.50 -4.25 -10.82
CA ALA A 102 -13.80 -4.89 -11.01
C ALA A 102 -14.59 -4.33 -12.21
N GLU A 103 -14.42 -3.04 -12.49
CA GLU A 103 -15.03 -2.38 -13.65
C GLU A 103 -14.36 -2.77 -14.98
N GLN A 104 -13.06 -3.06 -14.97
CA GLN A 104 -12.26 -3.28 -16.17
C GLN A 104 -12.04 -4.76 -16.52
N THR A 105 -12.16 -5.68 -15.54
CA THR A 105 -11.95 -7.12 -15.82
C THR A 105 -12.96 -7.64 -16.84
N ARG A 106 -12.45 -8.39 -17.82
CA ARG A 106 -13.25 -9.06 -18.86
C ARG A 106 -13.58 -10.51 -18.49
N THR A 107 -12.70 -11.16 -17.75
CA THR A 107 -12.88 -12.56 -17.31
C THR A 107 -13.68 -12.66 -16.02
N GLY A 108 -13.85 -11.58 -15.28
CA GLY A 108 -14.42 -11.57 -13.95
C GLY A 108 -13.48 -12.12 -12.87
N VAL A 109 -12.20 -12.35 -13.17
CA VAL A 109 -11.19 -12.86 -12.23
C VAL A 109 -10.10 -11.82 -12.01
N ILE A 110 -9.93 -11.40 -10.75
CA ILE A 110 -9.00 -10.35 -10.33
C ILE A 110 -7.97 -10.94 -9.39
N GLY A 111 -6.69 -10.67 -9.62
CA GLY A 111 -5.62 -10.94 -8.69
C GLY A 111 -5.35 -9.76 -7.77
N ILE A 112 -5.08 -9.99 -6.48
CA ILE A 112 -4.57 -8.98 -5.55
C ILE A 112 -3.23 -9.44 -5.01
N LEU A 113 -2.20 -8.65 -5.28
CA LEU A 113 -0.86 -8.86 -4.78
C LEU A 113 -0.56 -7.81 -3.70
N ALA A 114 -0.31 -8.26 -2.47
CA ALA A 114 -0.16 -7.37 -1.32
C ALA A 114 0.83 -7.95 -0.28
N THR A 115 0.98 -7.28 0.86
CA THR A 115 1.69 -7.85 2.01
C THR A 115 0.82 -8.88 2.72
N PRO A 116 1.42 -9.83 3.49
CA PRO A 116 0.65 -10.82 4.27
C PRO A 116 -0.34 -10.17 5.23
N GLY A 117 0.01 -9.04 5.84
CA GLY A 117 -0.89 -8.29 6.71
C GLY A 117 -2.09 -7.73 5.96
N THR A 118 -1.89 -7.14 4.79
CA THR A 118 -2.97 -6.51 4.01
C THR A 118 -4.01 -7.52 3.52
N VAL A 119 -3.59 -8.70 3.02
CA VAL A 119 -4.53 -9.69 2.46
C VAL A 119 -5.48 -10.31 3.48
N ARG A 120 -5.15 -10.27 4.77
CA ARG A 120 -5.94 -10.86 5.87
C ARG A 120 -6.94 -9.89 6.51
N ARG A 121 -6.93 -8.61 6.15
CA ARG A 121 -7.75 -7.60 6.84
C ARG A 121 -9.18 -7.53 6.35
N ALA A 122 -10.11 -7.38 7.30
CA ALA A 122 -11.52 -7.18 7.03
C ALA A 122 -11.79 -5.99 6.07
N TYR A 123 -10.95 -4.96 6.11
CA TYR A 123 -11.03 -3.84 5.17
C TYR A 123 -10.99 -4.28 3.70
N LEU A 124 -10.17 -5.29 3.37
CA LEU A 124 -10.12 -5.84 2.03
C LEU A 124 -11.40 -6.62 1.68
N ASP A 125 -11.96 -7.35 2.68
CA ASP A 125 -13.23 -8.05 2.52
C ASP A 125 -14.38 -7.06 2.23
N ASP A 126 -14.39 -5.92 2.91
CA ASP A 126 -15.40 -4.89 2.72
C ASP A 126 -15.29 -4.24 1.33
N LEU A 127 -14.07 -3.95 0.86
CA LEU A 127 -13.86 -3.45 -0.51
C LEU A 127 -14.33 -4.45 -1.57
N GLU A 128 -14.07 -5.74 -1.38
CA GLU A 128 -14.52 -6.77 -2.31
C GLU A 128 -16.04 -6.90 -2.33
N LYS A 129 -16.68 -6.94 -1.15
CA LYS A 129 -18.15 -6.95 -1.04
C LYS A 129 -18.78 -5.74 -1.74
N GLN A 130 -18.17 -4.57 -1.57
CA GLN A 130 -18.71 -3.32 -2.10
C GLN A 130 -18.51 -3.19 -3.61
N PHE A 131 -17.37 -3.59 -4.15
CA PHE A 131 -16.97 -3.25 -5.52
C PHE A 131 -16.76 -4.44 -6.45
N ALA A 132 -16.52 -5.64 -5.91
CA ALA A 132 -16.24 -6.84 -6.69
C ALA A 132 -17.26 -7.96 -6.49
N SER A 133 -18.51 -7.61 -6.09
CA SER A 133 -19.60 -8.57 -5.98
C SER A 133 -19.82 -9.29 -7.32
N GLY A 134 -19.88 -10.64 -7.28
CA GLY A 134 -20.00 -11.47 -8.47
C GLY A 134 -18.70 -11.66 -9.28
N LYS A 135 -17.56 -11.17 -8.78
CA LYS A 135 -16.24 -11.45 -9.34
C LYS A 135 -15.50 -12.48 -8.48
N THR A 136 -14.57 -13.21 -9.09
CA THR A 136 -13.62 -14.05 -8.37
C THR A 136 -12.38 -13.20 -8.02
N VAL A 137 -12.05 -13.10 -6.74
CA VAL A 137 -10.87 -12.37 -6.27
C VAL A 137 -9.87 -13.35 -5.65
N ILE A 138 -8.68 -13.44 -6.25
CA ILE A 138 -7.59 -14.29 -5.77
C ILE A 138 -6.56 -13.38 -5.10
N ARG A 139 -6.29 -13.63 -3.80
CA ARG A 139 -5.38 -12.81 -3.00
C ARG A 139 -4.06 -13.54 -2.75
N ARG A 140 -2.96 -12.84 -2.96
CA ARG A 140 -1.63 -13.34 -2.60
C ARG A 140 -0.90 -12.33 -1.74
N GLY A 141 -0.56 -12.74 -0.51
CA GLY A 141 0.35 -12.00 0.38
C GLY A 141 1.78 -12.49 0.18
N THR A 142 2.71 -11.57 -0.08
CA THR A 142 4.14 -11.87 -0.20
C THR A 142 4.99 -10.80 0.47
N ALA A 143 5.85 -11.22 1.41
CA ALA A 143 6.86 -10.36 2.01
C ALA A 143 8.13 -10.32 1.14
N GLY A 144 8.43 -11.39 0.41
CA GLY A 144 9.64 -11.49 -0.40
C GLY A 144 9.75 -10.43 -1.50
N LEU A 145 8.63 -10.04 -2.13
CA LEU A 145 8.65 -8.97 -3.13
C LEU A 145 8.99 -7.61 -2.53
N VAL A 146 8.59 -7.34 -1.29
CA VAL A 146 8.93 -6.09 -0.61
C VAL A 146 10.44 -5.98 -0.40
N ASP A 147 11.08 -7.07 0.05
CA ASP A 147 12.52 -7.13 0.22
C ASP A 147 13.27 -7.01 -1.12
N ILE A 148 12.80 -7.69 -2.16
CA ILE A 148 13.37 -7.58 -3.52
C ILE A 148 13.30 -6.13 -4.00
N ALA A 149 12.17 -5.45 -3.84
CA ALA A 149 11.99 -4.06 -4.25
C ALA A 149 12.94 -3.10 -3.50
N GLU A 150 13.08 -3.26 -2.18
CA GLU A 150 14.01 -2.45 -1.38
C GLU A 150 15.46 -2.66 -1.82
N ARG A 151 15.86 -3.89 -2.12
CA ARG A 151 17.21 -4.20 -2.66
C ARG A 151 17.42 -3.58 -4.03
N ALA A 152 16.42 -3.65 -4.90
CA ALA A 152 16.47 -3.05 -6.23
C ALA A 152 16.69 -1.53 -6.18
N VAL A 153 15.96 -0.83 -5.31
CA VAL A 153 16.11 0.63 -5.13
C VAL A 153 17.51 1.00 -4.61
N ARG A 154 18.17 0.10 -3.86
CA ARG A 154 19.55 0.27 -3.41
C ARG A 154 20.59 -0.12 -4.46
N GLY A 155 20.18 -0.39 -5.69
CA GLY A 155 21.06 -0.75 -6.80
C GLY A 155 21.58 -2.20 -6.78
N GLN A 156 20.98 -3.07 -5.96
CA GLN A 156 21.32 -4.50 -5.94
C GLN A 156 20.61 -5.22 -7.08
N ALA A 157 21.27 -6.25 -7.61
CA ALA A 157 20.71 -7.05 -8.69
C ALA A 157 19.41 -7.74 -8.27
N VAL A 158 18.43 -7.71 -9.15
CA VAL A 158 17.15 -8.42 -8.99
C VAL A 158 17.20 -9.73 -9.75
N ASP A 159 16.96 -10.82 -9.04
CA ASP A 159 16.80 -12.14 -9.62
C ASP A 159 15.34 -12.31 -10.08
N GLN A 160 15.17 -12.45 -11.39
CA GLN A 160 13.86 -12.62 -12.02
C GLN A 160 13.17 -13.92 -11.58
N GLU A 161 13.92 -14.97 -11.26
CA GLU A 161 13.35 -16.23 -10.76
C GLU A 161 12.76 -16.06 -9.37
N GLN A 162 13.40 -15.27 -8.50
CA GLN A 162 12.84 -14.93 -7.18
C GLN A 162 11.54 -14.13 -7.30
N VAL A 163 11.46 -13.19 -8.23
CA VAL A 163 10.22 -12.44 -8.51
C VAL A 163 9.13 -13.40 -9.00
N ALA A 164 9.43 -14.23 -9.99
CA ALA A 164 8.49 -15.21 -10.54
C ALA A 164 7.98 -16.18 -9.46
N TYR A 165 8.87 -16.69 -8.62
CA TYR A 165 8.52 -17.57 -7.49
C TYR A 165 7.58 -16.89 -6.50
N ALA A 166 7.81 -15.62 -6.17
CA ALA A 166 6.97 -14.87 -5.24
C ALA A 166 5.56 -14.58 -5.80
N VAL A 167 5.44 -14.41 -7.13
CA VAL A 167 4.18 -14.07 -7.81
C VAL A 167 3.39 -15.30 -8.24
N LYS A 168 4.08 -16.39 -8.62
CA LYS A 168 3.48 -17.62 -9.16
C LYS A 168 2.25 -18.12 -8.37
N PRO A 169 2.26 -18.18 -7.02
CA PRO A 169 1.12 -18.68 -6.25
C PRO A 169 -0.18 -17.86 -6.38
N LEU A 170 -0.14 -16.68 -6.99
CA LEU A 170 -1.35 -15.93 -7.37
C LEU A 170 -2.11 -16.65 -8.50
N PHE A 171 -1.40 -17.35 -9.37
CA PHE A 171 -1.92 -18.00 -10.58
C PHE A 171 -2.12 -19.51 -10.43
N ASP A 172 -1.73 -20.10 -9.30
CA ASP A 172 -1.87 -21.55 -9.04
C ASP A 172 -3.32 -22.04 -8.76
N PRO A 173 -4.24 -21.25 -8.15
CA PRO A 173 -5.64 -21.68 -7.98
C PRO A 173 -6.33 -21.94 -9.32
N PRO A 174 -7.41 -22.75 -9.35
CA PRO A 174 -8.09 -23.16 -10.60
C PRO A 174 -8.50 -22.00 -11.51
N ASP A 175 -8.92 -20.87 -10.93
CA ASP A 175 -9.25 -19.65 -11.67
C ASP A 175 -8.05 -18.73 -11.90
N GLY A 176 -6.89 -19.04 -11.35
CA GLY A 176 -5.65 -18.23 -11.46
C GLY A 176 -5.24 -17.93 -12.90
N PRO A 177 -5.27 -18.91 -13.83
CA PRO A 177 -4.95 -18.66 -15.25
C PRO A 177 -5.93 -17.70 -15.97
N ARG A 178 -7.09 -17.44 -15.37
CA ARG A 178 -8.10 -16.50 -15.89
C ARG A 178 -7.92 -15.07 -15.42
N ILE A 179 -6.97 -14.81 -14.50
CA ILE A 179 -6.70 -13.45 -14.04
C ILE A 179 -6.27 -12.59 -15.23
N ASP A 180 -7.02 -11.53 -15.49
CA ASP A 180 -6.71 -10.54 -16.53
C ASP A 180 -6.33 -9.17 -15.95
N ILE A 181 -6.54 -8.96 -14.65
CA ILE A 181 -6.13 -7.75 -13.93
C ILE A 181 -5.51 -8.14 -12.59
N VAL A 182 -4.33 -7.56 -12.29
CA VAL A 182 -3.69 -7.68 -10.98
C VAL A 182 -3.64 -6.32 -10.29
N VAL A 183 -4.23 -6.23 -9.11
CA VAL A 183 -4.15 -5.07 -8.23
C VAL A 183 -2.87 -5.14 -7.40
N LEU A 184 -1.97 -4.20 -7.61
CA LEU A 184 -0.75 -4.04 -6.81
C LEU A 184 -1.08 -3.24 -5.54
N ALA A 185 -1.41 -3.96 -4.46
CA ALA A 185 -1.86 -3.38 -3.19
C ALA A 185 -0.71 -3.22 -2.18
N CYS A 186 0.44 -2.84 -2.68
CA CYS A 186 1.62 -2.44 -1.92
C CYS A 186 2.41 -1.40 -2.73
N THR A 187 2.88 -0.36 -2.07
CA THR A 187 3.67 0.72 -2.69
C THR A 187 4.98 0.22 -3.31
N HIS A 188 5.56 -0.85 -2.76
CA HIS A 188 6.80 -1.45 -3.24
C HIS A 188 6.66 -2.26 -4.56
N PHE A 189 5.44 -2.53 -5.01
CA PHE A 189 5.21 -3.34 -6.22
C PHE A 189 4.99 -2.51 -7.48
N ARG A 190 5.22 -1.19 -7.41
CA ARG A 190 5.02 -0.24 -8.51
C ARG A 190 6.33 0.25 -9.10
#